data_d8cfbd2d281b8746c25777c4b930b7f1
#
_entry.id   d8cfbd2d281b8746c25777c4b930b7f1
#
_cell.length_a   1.000
_cell.length_b   1.000
_cell.length_c   1.000
_cell.angle_alpha   90.00
_cell.angle_beta   90.00
_cell.angle_gamma   90.00
#
_symmetry.space_group_name_H-M   'P 1'
#
loop_
_entity.id
_entity.type
_entity.pdbx_description
1 polymer ?
#
loop_
_entity_poly.entity_id
_entity_poly.type
_entity_poly.pdbx_seq_one_letter_code
_entity_poly.pdbx_strand_id
1 'polypeptide(L)'
;AAGSIVPPIDAARAATRLGIPYGLPGLREHTAFDLHDVDGQPDLRQLVSVRDPVVRLCIVDAELAFEDYPVAAARTLAGLDRTDTIVALVVCLPSDGRPMTVNLGAPLVIDVEARVATQVIFDGAEHPGGRAPWLPRAA
;
A
#
# COMPACT_ATOMS: atom_id res chain seq x y z
N ALA A 1 22.86 7.90 -1.09
CA ALA A 1 23.33 7.07 -2.15
C ALA A 1 22.51 7.24 -3.39
N ALA A 2 23.20 7.36 -4.49
CA ALA A 2 22.55 7.38 -5.78
C ALA A 2 21.67 6.13 -5.88
N GLY A 3 20.42 6.31 -6.15
CA GLY A 3 19.51 5.20 -6.32
C GLY A 3 18.68 4.82 -5.12
N SER A 4 18.85 5.46 -3.98
CA SER A 4 17.86 5.25 -2.92
C SER A 4 16.58 5.93 -3.30
N ILE A 5 15.59 5.13 -3.75
CA ILE A 5 14.28 5.61 -4.15
C ILE A 5 13.23 5.36 -3.08
N VAL A 6 13.64 4.85 -1.94
CA VAL A 6 12.72 4.64 -0.81
C VAL A 6 12.41 6.01 -0.19
N PRO A 7 11.14 6.44 -0.19
CA PRO A 7 10.78 7.74 0.37
C PRO A 7 11.10 7.81 1.86
N PRO A 8 11.47 8.99 2.39
CA PRO A 8 11.72 9.15 3.81
C PRO A 8 10.42 9.05 4.61
N ILE A 9 10.50 8.36 5.74
CA ILE A 9 9.39 8.27 6.68
C ILE A 9 9.24 9.63 7.40
N ASP A 10 8.02 10.07 7.60
CA ASP A 10 7.73 11.22 8.46
C ASP A 10 7.86 10.81 9.92
N ALA A 11 9.05 10.98 10.47
CA ALA A 11 9.32 10.60 11.85
C ALA A 11 8.64 11.50 12.88
N ALA A 12 8.11 12.65 12.46
CA ALA A 12 7.37 13.54 13.36
C ALA A 12 5.99 13.00 13.71
N ARG A 13 5.47 12.06 12.94
CA ARG A 13 4.17 11.45 13.18
C ARG A 13 4.32 10.06 13.77
N ALA A 14 3.46 9.75 14.74
CA ALA A 14 3.41 8.41 15.30
C ALA A 14 2.91 7.40 14.25
N ALA A 15 3.56 6.24 14.19
CA ALA A 15 3.12 5.16 13.33
C ALA A 15 1.88 4.48 13.90
N THR A 16 1.05 3.95 13.01
CA THR A 16 -0.07 3.09 13.38
C THR A 16 0.32 1.64 13.16
N ARG A 17 0.27 0.84 14.20
CA ARG A 17 0.56 -0.59 14.07
C ARG A 17 -0.64 -1.32 13.52
N LEU A 18 -0.41 -2.11 12.47
CA LEU A 18 -1.43 -2.89 11.78
C LEU A 18 -1.07 -4.38 11.83
N GLY A 19 -2.07 -5.23 12.03
CA GLY A 19 -1.96 -6.66 11.81
C GLY A 19 -2.38 -7.00 10.40
N ILE A 20 -1.67 -7.92 9.76
CA ILE A 20 -2.06 -8.49 8.47
C ILE A 20 -2.19 -10.00 8.68
N PRO A 21 -3.35 -10.46 9.19
CA PRO A 21 -3.48 -11.83 9.70
C PRO A 21 -3.28 -12.91 8.64
N TYR A 22 -3.60 -12.58 7.38
CA TYR A 22 -3.41 -13.54 6.29
C TYR A 22 -2.05 -13.38 5.61
N GLY A 23 -1.22 -12.45 6.10
CA GLY A 23 0.09 -12.18 5.52
C GLY A 23 0.01 -11.55 4.14
N LEU A 24 1.17 -11.38 3.53
CA LEU A 24 1.32 -10.87 2.17
C LEU A 24 2.08 -11.91 1.35
N PRO A 25 1.80 -12.06 0.04
CA PRO A 25 2.55 -12.99 -0.81
C PRO A 25 4.06 -12.72 -0.72
N GLY A 26 4.82 -13.77 -0.45
CA GLY A 26 6.27 -13.66 -0.28
C GLY A 26 6.73 -13.10 1.07
N LEU A 27 5.81 -12.63 1.91
CA LEU A 27 6.12 -12.01 3.21
C LEU A 27 5.21 -12.56 4.32
N ARG A 28 4.83 -13.81 4.24
CA ARG A 28 3.83 -14.40 5.15
C ARG A 28 4.26 -14.44 6.61
N GLU A 29 5.54 -14.45 6.87
CA GLU A 29 6.08 -14.41 8.23
C GLU A 29 6.01 -13.01 8.86
N HIS A 30 5.74 -11.99 8.06
CA HIS A 30 5.57 -10.61 8.52
C HIS A 30 4.09 -10.33 8.65
N THR A 31 3.57 -10.41 9.88
CA THR A 31 2.13 -10.25 10.16
C THR A 31 1.80 -8.97 10.88
N ALA A 32 2.81 -8.19 11.25
CA ALA A 32 2.62 -6.90 11.88
C ALA A 32 3.50 -5.85 11.20
N PHE A 33 2.90 -4.72 10.86
CA PHE A 33 3.58 -3.62 10.19
C PHE A 33 3.23 -2.31 10.88
N ASP A 34 4.17 -1.38 10.87
CA ASP A 34 3.91 0.00 11.26
C ASP A 34 3.64 0.82 10.00
N LEU A 35 2.50 1.51 10.00
CA LEU A 35 2.10 2.40 8.91
C LEU A 35 2.62 3.80 9.20
N HIS A 36 3.45 4.30 8.30
CA HIS A 36 4.07 5.63 8.39
C HIS A 36 3.62 6.52 7.24
N ASP A 37 3.43 7.79 7.53
CA ASP A 37 3.35 8.79 6.48
C ASP A 37 4.74 9.04 5.88
N VAL A 38 4.78 9.50 4.64
CA VAL A 38 6.03 9.86 3.96
C VAL A 38 6.16 11.37 3.94
N ASP A 39 7.30 11.88 4.42
CA ASP A 39 7.55 13.31 4.50
C ASP A 39 7.55 13.95 3.12
N GLY A 40 6.76 15.01 2.95
CA GLY A 40 6.65 15.73 1.70
C GLY A 40 5.87 15.01 0.58
N GLN A 41 5.30 13.84 0.86
CA GLN A 41 4.58 13.04 -0.13
C GLN A 41 3.23 12.60 0.45
N PRO A 42 2.21 13.45 0.40
CA PRO A 42 0.92 13.14 1.06
C PRO A 42 0.20 11.93 0.47
N ASP A 43 0.49 11.57 -0.78
CA ASP A 43 -0.15 10.43 -1.42
C ASP A 43 0.47 9.08 -1.05
N LEU A 44 1.64 9.10 -0.41
CA LEU A 44 2.41 7.90 -0.11
C LEU A 44 2.41 7.57 1.37
N ARG A 45 2.47 6.28 1.66
CA ARG A 45 2.73 5.76 3.00
C ARG A 45 3.72 4.61 2.90
N GLN A 46 4.35 4.27 4.00
CA GLN A 46 5.18 3.07 4.10
C GLN A 46 4.65 2.14 5.17
N LEU A 47 4.67 0.84 4.84
CA LEU A 47 4.48 -0.22 5.81
C LEU A 47 5.85 -0.80 6.13
N VAL A 48 6.24 -0.74 7.39
CA VAL A 48 7.53 -1.24 7.87
C VAL A 48 7.28 -2.43 8.77
N SER A 49 7.88 -3.57 8.46
CA SER A 49 7.70 -4.78 9.26
C SER A 49 8.22 -4.56 10.68
N VAL A 50 7.40 -4.94 11.66
CA VAL A 50 7.80 -4.91 13.07
C VAL A 50 8.90 -5.92 13.32
N ARG A 51 8.83 -7.08 12.67
CA ARG A 51 9.79 -8.16 12.84
C ARG A 51 11.16 -7.82 12.26
N ASP A 52 11.18 -7.16 11.10
CA ASP A 52 12.42 -6.80 10.42
C ASP A 52 12.20 -5.47 9.67
N PRO A 53 12.72 -4.35 10.19
CA PRO A 53 12.51 -3.03 9.58
C PRO A 53 13.13 -2.85 8.19
N VAL A 54 13.98 -3.76 7.74
CA VAL A 54 14.47 -3.77 6.36
C VAL A 54 13.34 -4.10 5.39
N VAL A 55 12.36 -4.89 5.84
CA VAL A 55 11.20 -5.26 5.03
C VAL A 55 10.17 -4.14 5.11
N ARG A 56 9.99 -3.45 4.00
CA ARG A 56 9.05 -2.32 3.90
C ARG A 56 8.38 -2.28 2.54
N LEU A 57 7.17 -1.76 2.53
CA LEU A 57 6.38 -1.58 1.32
C LEU A 57 5.96 -0.12 1.22
N CYS A 58 6.09 0.45 0.03
CA CYS A 58 5.51 1.75 -0.27
C CYS A 58 4.12 1.54 -0.85
N ILE A 59 3.14 2.27 -0.33
CA ILE A 59 1.75 2.16 -0.78
C ILE A 59 1.19 3.53 -1.11
N VAL A 60 0.21 3.55 -2.00
CA VAL A 60 -0.50 4.77 -2.38
C VAL A 60 -2.00 4.53 -2.25
N ASP A 61 -2.72 5.56 -1.84
CA ASP A 61 -4.18 5.51 -1.79
C ASP A 61 -4.74 5.32 -3.21
N ALA A 62 -5.53 4.29 -3.42
CA ALA A 62 -6.03 3.95 -4.75
C ALA A 62 -6.94 5.02 -5.33
N GLU A 63 -7.77 5.67 -4.52
CA GLU A 63 -8.66 6.73 -4.98
C GLU A 63 -7.88 7.97 -5.41
N LEU A 64 -6.76 8.25 -4.77
CA LEU A 64 -5.90 9.38 -5.13
C LEU A 64 -5.08 9.09 -6.38
N ALA A 65 -4.70 7.84 -6.59
CA ALA A 65 -3.89 7.44 -7.74
C ALA A 65 -4.72 7.26 -9.01
N PHE A 66 -5.93 6.70 -8.88
CA PHE A 66 -6.78 6.36 -10.01
C PHE A 66 -8.25 6.62 -9.66
N GLU A 67 -8.82 7.61 -10.30
CA GLU A 67 -10.18 8.07 -10.02
C GLU A 67 -11.23 6.96 -10.14
N ASP A 68 -11.05 6.04 -11.08
CA ASP A 68 -12.02 4.98 -11.37
C ASP A 68 -11.69 3.65 -10.71
N TYR A 69 -10.76 3.62 -9.75
CA TYR A 69 -10.40 2.36 -9.12
C TYR A 69 -11.58 1.77 -8.33
N PRO A 70 -11.87 0.46 -8.48
CA PRO A 70 -13.05 -0.15 -7.84
C PRO A 70 -12.84 -0.41 -6.34
N VAL A 71 -12.78 0.64 -5.56
CA VAL A 71 -12.51 0.54 -4.11
C VAL A 71 -13.62 -0.18 -3.36
N ALA A 72 -14.87 -0.03 -3.78
CA ALA A 72 -15.99 -0.72 -3.14
C ALA A 72 -15.88 -2.24 -3.28
N ALA A 73 -15.48 -2.70 -4.46
CA ALA A 73 -15.25 -4.12 -4.70
C ALA A 73 -14.11 -4.66 -3.84
N ALA A 74 -13.03 -3.90 -3.70
CA ALA A 74 -11.92 -4.29 -2.83
C ALA A 74 -12.37 -4.43 -1.38
N ARG A 75 -13.14 -3.48 -0.87
CA ARG A 75 -13.66 -3.51 0.50
C ARG A 75 -14.55 -4.73 0.73
N THR A 76 -15.42 -5.02 -0.21
CA THR A 76 -16.32 -6.18 -0.12
C THR A 76 -15.53 -7.48 -0.09
N LEU A 77 -14.55 -7.64 -0.97
CA LEU A 77 -13.72 -8.84 -1.01
C LEU A 77 -12.87 -9.01 0.26
N ALA A 78 -12.46 -7.91 0.86
CA ALA A 78 -11.69 -7.95 2.10
C ALA A 78 -12.54 -8.24 3.33
N GLY A 79 -13.88 -8.15 3.21
CA GLY A 79 -14.77 -8.21 4.37
C GLY A 79 -14.67 -6.98 5.27
N LEU A 80 -14.21 -5.86 4.73
CA LEU A 80 -14.03 -4.60 5.45
C LEU A 80 -14.84 -3.50 4.77
N ASP A 81 -16.13 -3.69 4.71
CA ASP A 81 -17.12 -2.91 3.94
C ASP A 81 -17.42 -1.54 4.56
N ARG A 82 -16.44 -0.89 5.14
CA ARG A 82 -16.60 0.42 5.75
C ARG A 82 -15.99 1.48 4.85
N THR A 83 -16.70 2.59 4.67
CA THR A 83 -16.23 3.68 3.80
C THR A 83 -15.02 4.42 4.33
N ASP A 84 -14.70 4.27 5.61
CA ASP A 84 -13.54 4.88 6.25
C ASP A 84 -12.27 4.01 6.17
N THR A 85 -12.34 2.84 5.54
CA THR A 85 -11.15 2.05 5.27
C THR A 85 -10.35 2.65 4.12
N ILE A 86 -9.04 2.45 4.17
CA ILE A 86 -8.13 2.89 3.10
C ILE A 86 -7.92 1.72 2.14
N VAL A 87 -8.13 1.97 0.85
CA VAL A 87 -7.75 1.01 -0.19
C VAL A 87 -6.45 1.51 -0.80
N ALA A 88 -5.38 0.72 -0.67
CA ALA A 88 -4.05 1.11 -1.07
C ALA A 88 -3.46 0.15 -2.10
N LEU A 89 -2.60 0.67 -2.96
CA LEU A 89 -1.91 -0.10 -3.98
C LEU A 89 -0.42 -0.11 -3.66
N VAL A 90 0.21 -1.28 -3.81
CA VAL A 90 1.64 -1.41 -3.59
C VAL A 90 2.39 -0.77 -4.76
N VAL A 91 3.32 0.12 -4.43
CA VAL A 91 4.18 0.80 -5.40
C VAL A 91 5.41 -0.05 -5.61
N CYS A 92 5.72 -0.32 -6.88
CA CYS A 92 6.94 -0.99 -7.28
C CYS A 92 8.00 0.05 -7.64
N LEU A 93 9.11 0.03 -6.91
CA LEU A 93 10.20 0.98 -7.06
C LEU A 93 11.33 0.31 -7.83
N PRO A 94 11.41 0.50 -9.16
CA PRO A 94 12.46 -0.13 -9.96
C PRO A 94 13.83 0.50 -9.65
N SER A 95 14.87 -0.30 -9.74
CA SER A 95 16.24 0.15 -9.43
C SER A 95 17.03 0.58 -10.67
N ASP A 96 16.46 0.51 -11.85
CA ASP A 96 17.16 0.67 -13.13
C ASP A 96 16.71 1.89 -13.94
N GLY A 97 16.10 2.87 -13.29
CA GLY A 97 15.64 4.09 -13.94
C GLY A 97 14.31 3.97 -14.67
N ARG A 98 13.68 2.80 -14.65
CA ARG A 98 12.33 2.65 -15.19
C ARG A 98 11.32 3.41 -14.33
N PRO A 99 10.17 3.82 -14.88
CA PRO A 99 9.16 4.51 -14.08
C PRO A 99 8.59 3.60 -12.99
N MET A 100 8.18 4.23 -11.89
CA MET A 100 7.44 3.53 -10.84
C MET A 100 6.14 2.99 -11.39
N THR A 101 5.73 1.84 -10.89
CA THR A 101 4.43 1.25 -11.21
C THR A 101 3.68 0.91 -9.93
N VAL A 102 2.37 0.75 -10.04
CA VAL A 102 1.54 0.25 -8.96
C VAL A 102 0.90 -1.07 -9.37
N ASN A 103 0.72 -1.94 -8.40
CA ASN A 103 0.03 -3.21 -8.62
C ASN A 103 -1.47 -2.97 -8.52
N LEU A 104 -2.17 -3.08 -9.63
CA LEU A 104 -3.62 -2.86 -9.70
C LEU A 104 -4.44 -4.05 -9.22
N GLY A 105 -3.90 -5.25 -9.32
CA GLY A 105 -4.66 -6.49 -9.11
C GLY A 105 -4.69 -7.00 -7.68
N ALA A 106 -3.98 -6.36 -6.77
CA ALA A 106 -3.84 -6.86 -5.40
C ALA A 106 -3.90 -5.73 -4.37
N PRO A 107 -5.02 -5.02 -4.28
CA PRO A 107 -5.15 -3.91 -3.35
C PRO A 107 -5.12 -4.37 -1.90
N LEU A 108 -4.59 -3.52 -1.04
CA LEU A 108 -4.56 -3.71 0.39
C LEU A 108 -5.68 -2.86 1.00
N VAL A 109 -6.59 -3.48 1.73
CA VAL A 109 -7.66 -2.76 2.41
C VAL A 109 -7.29 -2.63 3.88
N ILE A 110 -7.21 -1.41 4.37
CA ILE A 110 -6.71 -1.08 5.70
C ILE A 110 -7.83 -0.48 6.53
N ASP A 111 -8.15 -1.14 7.64
CA ASP A 111 -9.00 -0.59 8.68
C ASP A 111 -8.11 -0.05 9.79
N VAL A 112 -7.90 1.27 9.79
CA VAL A 112 -7.00 1.92 10.74
C VAL A 112 -7.56 1.84 12.15
N GLU A 113 -8.88 1.95 12.31
CA GLU A 113 -9.53 1.89 13.62
C GLU A 113 -9.38 0.50 14.25
N ALA A 114 -9.66 -0.55 13.48
CA ALA A 114 -9.49 -1.93 13.95
C ALA A 114 -8.04 -2.39 13.91
N ARG A 115 -7.14 -1.63 13.27
CA ARG A 115 -5.73 -1.93 13.13
C ARG A 115 -5.45 -3.25 12.41
N VAL A 116 -6.20 -3.50 11.36
CA VAL A 116 -6.01 -4.68 10.50
C VAL A 116 -5.96 -4.26 9.03
N ALA A 117 -5.24 -5.05 8.25
CA ALA A 117 -5.20 -4.89 6.80
C ALA A 117 -5.33 -6.26 6.15
N THR A 118 -5.94 -6.29 4.98
CA THR A 118 -6.12 -7.51 4.20
C THR A 118 -5.82 -7.20 2.74
N GLN A 119 -4.99 -8.01 2.12
CA GLN A 119 -4.78 -7.93 0.69
C GLN A 119 -5.79 -8.80 -0.03
N VAL A 120 -6.47 -8.24 -1.02
CA VAL A 120 -7.36 -8.99 -1.89
C VAL A 120 -6.71 -9.16 -3.25
N ILE A 121 -7.11 -10.20 -3.96
CA ILE A 121 -6.63 -10.46 -5.31
C ILE A 121 -7.83 -10.36 -6.26
N PHE A 122 -7.76 -9.44 -7.21
CA PHE A 122 -8.75 -9.35 -8.27
C PHE A 122 -8.45 -10.42 -9.34
N ASP A 123 -9.52 -11.00 -9.88
CA ASP A 123 -9.37 -12.06 -10.89
C ASP A 123 -8.96 -11.55 -12.27
N GLY A 124 -9.00 -10.24 -12.49
CA GLY A 124 -8.62 -9.64 -13.75
C GLY A 124 -9.69 -9.68 -14.84
N ALA A 125 -10.79 -10.39 -14.63
CA ALA A 125 -11.87 -10.47 -15.60
C ALA A 125 -12.82 -9.26 -15.51
N GLU A 126 -13.17 -8.87 -14.31
CA GLU A 126 -14.09 -7.76 -14.04
C GLU A 126 -13.41 -6.53 -13.44
N HIS A 127 -12.24 -6.71 -12.89
CA HIS A 127 -11.51 -5.68 -12.19
C HIS A 127 -10.09 -5.54 -12.75
N PRO A 128 -9.46 -4.37 -12.57
CA PRO A 128 -8.13 -4.15 -13.09
C PRO A 128 -7.11 -5.13 -12.51
N GLY A 129 -6.19 -5.55 -13.36
CA GLY A 129 -5.07 -6.39 -12.95
C GLY A 129 -3.78 -5.84 -13.53
N GLY A 130 -2.67 -6.50 -13.22
CA GLY A 130 -1.36 -6.10 -13.70
C GLY A 130 -0.84 -4.85 -13.01
N ARG A 131 -0.02 -4.11 -13.73
CA ARG A 131 0.66 -2.91 -13.23
C ARG A 131 0.38 -1.71 -14.11
N ALA A 132 0.33 -0.53 -13.51
CA ALA A 132 0.21 0.73 -14.23
C ALA A 132 1.31 1.69 -13.81
N PRO A 133 1.83 2.52 -14.72
CA PRO A 133 2.75 3.59 -14.34
C PRO A 133 2.07 4.56 -13.37
N TRP A 134 2.84 5.07 -12.43
CA TRP A 134 2.34 6.06 -11.49
C TRP A 134 3.47 6.98 -11.05
N LEU A 135 3.15 8.27 -10.92
CA LEU A 135 4.09 9.26 -10.40
C LEU A 135 3.44 10.00 -9.24
N PRO A 136 4.18 10.22 -8.14
CA PRO A 136 3.66 11.00 -7.02
C PRO A 136 3.43 12.45 -7.45
N ARG A 137 2.41 13.08 -6.87
CA ARG A 137 2.20 14.51 -7.06
C ARG A 137 3.33 15.28 -6.41
N ALA A 138 3.70 16.39 -7.01
CA ALA A 138 4.62 17.32 -6.39
C ALA A 138 4.00 17.87 -5.10
N ALA A 139 4.78 17.84 -4.03
CA ALA A 139 4.32 18.36 -2.75
C ALA A 139 4.27 19.89 -2.75
#